data_e34ecb22eb7111065eb050b98b3adfc8
#
_entry.id   e34ecb22eb7111065eb050b98b3adfc8
#
_cell.length_a   1.000
_cell.length_b   1.000
_cell.length_c   1.000
_cell.angle_alpha   90.00
_cell.angle_beta   90.00
_cell.angle_gamma   90.00
#
_symmetry.space_group_name_H-M   'P 1'
#
loop_
_entity.id
_entity.type
_entity.pdbx_description
1 polymer ?
#
loop_
_entity_poly.entity_id
_entity_poly.type
_entity_poly.pdbx_seq_one_letter_code
_entity_poly.pdbx_strand_id
1 'polypeptide(L)'
;MTELAAGRGQGGMAETWKDSRQMAIYTALSKKDIGKIVEEFALGDLVNFTGMRTGSVNTHYLIETKRGKFFLKIDEVKSEVEAKQEIDLLLHLRKQNFPCVQPLKTKSGRFHLDFQGKCLTVTRHIEGAELPVDSLNSTHLNALGHALANLHLIGRSYKKGIDNRFGYNRIVAIYREVRRQLPSHLKNIVRVLDDEFSYLESYLDNNLPKGIIHGDLFPDNVKFKGNRLTGIMDFEAACRGKLIYDLATAVNALCFLEDRYRIDRFEALISGYETLRPLSLPEWDSFPNELRFSALRFTVTRIKDFYLRQADDSQRIYKDFKEFYDRLLILRREKSGGMEDVLLAMATGYDYRKYQKSKPSK
;
A
#
# COMPACT_ATOMS: atom_id res chain seq x y z
N MET A 1 -36.82 -56.41 -27.34
CA MET A 1 -36.43 -56.05 -28.73
C MET A 1 -36.02 -54.58 -28.69
N THR A 2 -34.94 -54.19 -28.84
CA THR A 2 -33.68 -54.30 -29.52
C THR A 2 -32.85 -53.12 -28.99
N GLU A 3 -31.78 -53.37 -28.31
CA GLU A 3 -30.37 -53.30 -28.72
C GLU A 3 -29.86 -51.89 -29.01
N LEU A 4 -28.94 -51.46 -28.13
CA LEU A 4 -27.49 -51.29 -28.37
C LEU A 4 -27.12 -50.04 -29.14
N ALA A 5 -26.33 -49.16 -28.60
CA ALA A 5 -24.89 -49.27 -28.70
C ALA A 5 -24.16 -48.20 -27.84
N ALA A 6 -23.11 -48.62 -27.19
CA ALA A 6 -22.13 -47.81 -26.49
C ALA A 6 -21.27 -47.02 -27.47
N GLY A 7 -20.96 -45.78 -27.12
CA GLY A 7 -19.95 -44.98 -27.81
C GLY A 7 -19.11 -44.27 -26.76
N ARG A 8 -17.95 -44.85 -26.41
CA ARG A 8 -16.88 -44.20 -25.67
C ARG A 8 -16.24 -43.08 -26.51
N GLY A 9 -16.18 -41.91 -26.01
CA GLY A 9 -15.38 -40.81 -26.55
C GLY A 9 -14.77 -40.05 -25.42
N GLN A 10 -13.59 -40.54 -24.92
CA GLN A 10 -12.67 -39.73 -24.13
C GLN A 10 -12.08 -38.69 -25.09
N GLY A 11 -12.35 -37.43 -24.84
CA GLY A 11 -11.72 -36.29 -25.44
C GLY A 11 -11.58 -35.23 -24.36
N GLY A 12 -10.52 -35.34 -23.59
CA GLY A 12 -10.11 -34.29 -22.66
C GLY A 12 -9.76 -33.05 -23.48
N MET A 13 -10.66 -32.08 -23.54
CA MET A 13 -10.31 -30.70 -23.86
C MET A 13 -9.70 -30.12 -22.61
N ALA A 14 -8.37 -30.15 -22.55
CA ALA A 14 -7.62 -29.20 -21.76
C ALA A 14 -8.00 -27.81 -22.27
N GLU A 15 -8.95 -27.15 -21.61
CA GLU A 15 -9.14 -25.72 -21.76
C GLU A 15 -7.84 -25.04 -21.36
N THR A 16 -7.05 -24.68 -22.36
CA THR A 16 -5.99 -23.72 -22.24
C THR A 16 -6.63 -22.42 -21.76
N TRP A 17 -6.54 -22.15 -20.48
CA TRP A 17 -6.81 -20.84 -19.90
C TRP A 17 -5.84 -19.86 -20.57
N LYS A 18 -6.25 -19.33 -21.73
CA LYS A 18 -5.63 -18.13 -22.29
C LYS A 18 -5.81 -17.06 -21.25
N ASP A 19 -4.71 -16.73 -20.58
CA ASP A 19 -4.59 -15.64 -19.62
C ASP A 19 -4.79 -14.31 -20.36
N SER A 20 -6.07 -13.96 -20.56
CA SER A 20 -6.50 -12.72 -21.22
C SER A 20 -6.61 -11.55 -20.23
N ARG A 21 -5.72 -11.53 -19.23
CA ARG A 21 -5.58 -10.39 -18.35
C ARG A 21 -4.90 -9.26 -19.12
N GLN A 22 -5.66 -8.38 -19.73
CA GLN A 22 -5.18 -7.15 -20.36
C GLN A 22 -4.64 -6.19 -19.30
N MET A 23 -3.51 -5.54 -19.61
CA MET A 23 -2.66 -4.79 -18.68
C MET A 23 -3.08 -3.32 -18.59
N ALA A 24 -3.03 -2.73 -17.38
CA ALA A 24 -3.12 -1.28 -17.20
C ALA A 24 -1.84 -0.61 -17.71
N ILE A 25 -1.72 -0.43 -19.02
CA ILE A 25 -0.69 0.40 -19.66
C ILE A 25 -1.42 1.59 -20.26
N TYR A 26 -1.38 2.71 -19.56
CA TYR A 26 -2.01 3.95 -20.03
C TYR A 26 -1.16 4.62 -21.12
N THR A 27 0.19 4.57 -21.00
CA THR A 27 1.14 5.09 -21.99
C THR A 27 1.92 3.93 -22.61
N ALA A 28 1.55 3.53 -23.82
CA ALA A 28 2.25 2.47 -24.54
C ALA A 28 3.59 2.97 -25.08
N LEU A 29 4.68 2.24 -24.78
CA LEU A 29 6.02 2.51 -25.27
C LEU A 29 6.37 1.55 -26.41
N SER A 30 6.83 2.10 -27.53
CA SER A 30 7.40 1.30 -28.62
C SER A 30 8.82 0.83 -28.28
N LYS A 31 9.32 -0.18 -29.01
CA LYS A 31 10.72 -0.61 -28.89
C LYS A 31 11.71 0.53 -29.14
N LYS A 32 11.35 1.48 -30.03
CA LYS A 32 12.15 2.68 -30.32
C LYS A 32 12.19 3.63 -29.12
N ASP A 33 11.07 3.82 -28.43
CA ASP A 33 11.01 4.67 -27.23
C ASP A 33 11.83 4.06 -26.09
N ILE A 34 11.66 2.75 -25.84
CA ILE A 34 12.48 2.03 -24.85
C ILE A 34 13.96 2.13 -25.19
N GLY A 35 14.35 1.98 -26.46
CA GLY A 35 15.75 2.12 -26.90
C GLY A 35 16.34 3.48 -26.54
N LYS A 36 15.60 4.58 -26.82
CA LYS A 36 16.02 5.93 -26.42
C LYS A 36 16.14 6.10 -24.91
N ILE A 37 15.18 5.57 -24.14
CA ILE A 37 15.20 5.63 -22.68
C ILE A 37 16.41 4.87 -22.12
N VAL A 38 16.67 3.67 -22.62
CA VAL A 38 17.82 2.85 -22.25
C VAL A 38 19.14 3.59 -22.54
N GLU A 39 19.21 4.28 -23.64
CA GLU A 39 20.37 5.09 -24.03
C GLU A 39 20.55 6.29 -23.09
N GLU A 40 19.49 7.06 -22.84
CA GLU A 40 19.50 8.26 -21.99
C GLU A 40 19.91 7.95 -20.54
N PHE A 41 19.45 6.84 -20.00
CA PHE A 41 19.84 6.38 -18.66
C PHE A 41 21.11 5.53 -18.64
N ALA A 42 21.79 5.33 -19.77
CA ALA A 42 23.00 4.54 -19.92
C ALA A 42 22.88 3.11 -19.32
N LEU A 43 21.74 2.43 -19.55
CA LEU A 43 21.43 1.14 -18.96
C LEU A 43 22.16 -0.04 -19.61
N GLY A 44 22.85 0.16 -20.74
CA GLY A 44 23.51 -0.89 -21.52
C GLY A 44 22.63 -1.42 -22.65
N ASP A 45 23.02 -2.54 -23.25
CA ASP A 45 22.30 -3.11 -24.39
C ASP A 45 20.96 -3.69 -23.96
N LEU A 46 19.89 -3.25 -24.60
CA LEU A 46 18.53 -3.76 -24.38
C LEU A 46 18.43 -5.24 -24.78
N VAL A 47 17.97 -6.08 -23.88
CA VAL A 47 17.68 -7.50 -24.11
C VAL A 47 16.18 -7.70 -24.30
N ASN A 48 15.37 -7.21 -23.35
CA ASN A 48 13.91 -7.35 -23.37
C ASN A 48 13.23 -6.21 -22.60
N PHE A 49 11.93 -6.03 -22.82
CA PHE A 49 11.09 -5.19 -21.99
C PHE A 49 9.66 -5.73 -21.94
N THR A 50 9.02 -5.56 -20.81
CA THR A 50 7.65 -6.04 -20.60
C THR A 50 6.86 -5.01 -19.82
N GLY A 51 5.69 -4.65 -20.32
CA GLY A 51 4.74 -3.84 -19.56
C GLY A 51 4.24 -4.61 -18.35
N MET A 52 4.17 -3.94 -17.20
CA MET A 52 3.78 -4.57 -15.94
C MET A 52 2.37 -4.16 -15.54
N ARG A 53 1.64 -5.10 -14.97
CA ARG A 53 0.28 -4.89 -14.43
C ARG A 53 0.28 -4.34 -13.00
N THR A 54 1.42 -3.95 -12.49
CA THR A 54 1.55 -3.43 -11.14
C THR A 54 1.13 -1.96 -11.10
N GLY A 55 0.28 -1.64 -10.15
CA GLY A 55 -0.20 -0.28 -9.94
C GLY A 55 -1.55 0.01 -10.60
N SER A 56 -2.37 0.80 -9.91
CA SER A 56 -3.71 1.18 -10.35
C SER A 56 -3.76 2.54 -11.07
N VAL A 57 -2.65 3.28 -11.07
CA VAL A 57 -2.61 4.70 -11.50
C VAL A 57 -1.56 4.98 -12.55
N ASN A 58 -0.39 4.35 -12.51
CA ASN A 58 0.76 4.67 -13.36
C ASN A 58 1.11 3.56 -14.34
N THR A 59 1.80 3.93 -15.42
CA THR A 59 2.34 2.95 -16.38
C THR A 59 3.71 2.46 -15.92
N HIS A 60 3.89 1.15 -15.92
CA HIS A 60 5.13 0.49 -15.50
C HIS A 60 5.67 -0.48 -16.55
N TYR A 61 7.01 -0.49 -16.69
CA TYR A 61 7.72 -1.46 -17.51
C TYR A 61 8.91 -2.06 -16.73
N LEU A 62 9.10 -3.37 -16.90
CA LEU A 62 10.36 -4.02 -16.57
C LEU A 62 11.26 -3.97 -17.81
N ILE A 63 12.47 -3.42 -17.66
CA ILE A 63 13.49 -3.36 -18.71
C ILE A 63 14.63 -4.30 -18.32
N GLU A 64 14.99 -5.20 -19.22
CA GLU A 64 16.12 -6.10 -19.07
C GLU A 64 17.24 -5.70 -20.04
N THR A 65 18.43 -5.51 -19.50
CA THR A 65 19.64 -5.21 -20.28
C THR A 65 20.77 -6.15 -19.91
N LYS A 66 21.87 -6.12 -20.65
CA LYS A 66 23.09 -6.87 -20.27
C LYS A 66 23.69 -6.42 -18.92
N ARG A 67 23.31 -5.23 -18.41
CA ARG A 67 23.76 -4.68 -17.11
C ARG A 67 22.80 -4.97 -15.95
N GLY A 68 21.67 -5.63 -16.21
CA GLY A 68 20.69 -6.01 -15.19
C GLY A 68 19.26 -5.59 -15.53
N LYS A 69 18.40 -5.65 -14.50
CA LYS A 69 16.98 -5.32 -14.60
C LYS A 69 16.69 -3.95 -14.01
N PHE A 70 15.79 -3.24 -14.65
CA PHE A 70 15.39 -1.88 -14.29
C PHE A 70 13.88 -1.77 -14.33
N PHE A 71 13.35 -0.92 -13.47
CA PHE A 71 11.93 -0.63 -13.39
C PHE A 71 11.70 0.79 -13.90
N LEU A 72 10.84 0.94 -14.91
CA LEU A 72 10.45 2.22 -15.47
C LEU A 72 9.04 2.56 -15.00
N LYS A 73 8.84 3.78 -14.51
CA LYS A 73 7.53 4.34 -14.16
C LYS A 73 7.27 5.60 -14.97
N ILE A 74 6.05 5.73 -15.51
CA ILE A 74 5.51 6.96 -16.08
C ILE A 74 4.39 7.43 -15.16
N ASP A 75 4.54 8.60 -14.59
CA ASP A 75 3.51 9.22 -13.77
C ASP A 75 2.39 9.76 -14.67
N GLU A 76 1.21 9.14 -14.58
CA GLU A 76 0.07 9.47 -15.46
C GLU A 76 -0.74 10.68 -14.96
N VAL A 77 -0.69 10.95 -13.65
CA VAL A 77 -1.57 11.93 -12.98
C VAL A 77 -0.79 13.02 -12.24
N LYS A 78 0.41 12.69 -11.74
CA LYS A 78 1.22 13.64 -10.98
C LYS A 78 1.75 14.78 -11.86
N SER A 79 1.77 15.96 -11.30
CA SER A 79 2.55 17.07 -11.85
C SER A 79 4.05 16.76 -11.76
N GLU A 80 4.83 17.43 -12.60
CA GLU A 80 6.30 17.32 -12.55
C GLU A 80 6.86 17.70 -11.16
N VAL A 81 6.23 18.65 -10.47
CA VAL A 81 6.62 19.08 -9.12
C VAL A 81 6.44 17.93 -8.12
N GLU A 82 5.30 17.27 -8.14
CA GLU A 82 5.02 16.14 -7.24
C GLU A 82 5.94 14.94 -7.53
N ALA A 83 6.20 14.65 -8.80
CA ALA A 83 7.14 13.59 -9.18
C ALA A 83 8.57 13.89 -8.70
N LYS A 84 9.01 15.16 -8.82
CA LYS A 84 10.31 15.60 -8.29
C LYS A 84 10.38 15.52 -6.77
N GLN A 85 9.29 15.81 -6.05
CA GLN A 85 9.24 15.66 -4.58
C GLN A 85 9.43 14.21 -4.16
N GLU A 86 8.80 13.25 -4.87
CA GLU A 86 9.00 11.82 -4.62
C GLU A 86 10.46 11.39 -4.88
N ILE A 87 11.04 11.82 -6.00
CA ILE A 87 12.46 11.55 -6.32
C ILE A 87 13.38 12.11 -5.23
N ASP A 88 13.18 13.33 -4.80
CA ASP A 88 13.98 13.99 -3.76
C ASP A 88 13.90 13.22 -2.43
N LEU A 89 12.70 12.75 -2.07
CA LEU A 89 12.51 11.90 -0.87
C LEU A 89 13.28 10.58 -1.01
N LEU A 90 13.14 9.88 -2.12
CA LEU A 90 13.85 8.62 -2.38
C LEU A 90 15.37 8.79 -2.33
N LEU A 91 15.91 9.87 -2.89
CA LEU A 91 17.33 10.20 -2.82
C LEU A 91 17.78 10.49 -1.39
N HIS A 92 16.95 11.17 -0.59
CA HIS A 92 17.23 11.40 0.84
C HIS A 92 17.27 10.09 1.61
N LEU A 93 16.28 9.21 1.42
CA LEU A 93 16.20 7.89 2.07
C LEU A 93 17.41 7.02 1.68
N ARG A 94 17.80 7.01 0.42
CA ARG A 94 18.97 6.26 -0.07
C ARG A 94 20.29 6.75 0.54
N LYS A 95 20.46 8.04 0.75
CA LYS A 95 21.65 8.58 1.44
C LYS A 95 21.79 8.07 2.88
N GLN A 96 20.69 7.68 3.51
CA GLN A 96 20.62 7.10 4.85
C GLN A 96 20.60 5.56 4.82
N ASN A 97 20.92 4.94 3.67
CA ASN A 97 20.91 3.49 3.46
C ASN A 97 19.55 2.83 3.72
N PHE A 98 18.44 3.57 3.61
CA PHE A 98 17.11 2.99 3.72
C PHE A 98 16.84 2.06 2.52
N PRO A 99 16.27 0.87 2.73
CA PRO A 99 15.99 -0.09 1.65
C PRO A 99 14.77 0.35 0.83
N CYS A 100 14.96 1.22 -0.15
CA CYS A 100 13.93 1.66 -1.08
C CYS A 100 14.44 1.65 -2.52
N VAL A 101 13.54 1.87 -3.48
CA VAL A 101 13.89 2.04 -4.89
C VAL A 101 14.94 3.15 -5.08
N GLN A 102 15.83 2.96 -6.02
CA GLN A 102 16.91 3.91 -6.31
C GLN A 102 16.69 4.55 -7.68
N PRO A 103 16.27 5.84 -7.75
CA PRO A 103 16.21 6.56 -9.01
C PRO A 103 17.59 6.66 -9.67
N LEU A 104 17.64 6.46 -10.98
CA LEU A 104 18.85 6.54 -11.79
C LEU A 104 18.97 7.90 -12.44
N LYS A 105 20.21 8.32 -12.69
CA LYS A 105 20.50 9.55 -13.44
C LYS A 105 20.51 9.28 -14.94
N THR A 106 19.98 10.22 -15.69
CA THR A 106 20.22 10.33 -17.14
C THR A 106 21.66 10.75 -17.42
N LYS A 107 22.09 10.68 -18.68
CA LYS A 107 23.37 11.24 -19.14
C LYS A 107 23.53 12.73 -18.83
N SER A 108 22.42 13.49 -18.81
CA SER A 108 22.39 14.91 -18.44
C SER A 108 22.39 15.16 -16.93
N GLY A 109 22.43 14.12 -16.09
CA GLY A 109 22.46 14.20 -14.62
C GLY A 109 21.10 14.37 -13.95
N ARG A 110 19.98 14.43 -14.70
CA ARG A 110 18.61 14.48 -14.18
C ARG A 110 18.16 13.09 -13.74
N PHE A 111 17.18 12.99 -12.83
CA PHE A 111 16.62 11.71 -12.35
C PHE A 111 15.29 11.34 -13.04
N HIS A 112 14.88 12.12 -14.04
CA HIS A 112 13.65 11.90 -14.81
C HIS A 112 13.83 12.40 -16.24
N LEU A 113 12.95 11.92 -17.12
CA LEU A 113 12.73 12.47 -18.47
C LEU A 113 11.31 13.00 -18.57
N ASP A 114 11.11 14.01 -19.41
CA ASP A 114 9.79 14.32 -19.94
C ASP A 114 9.47 13.34 -21.08
N PHE A 115 8.34 12.67 -20.96
CA PHE A 115 7.82 11.82 -22.03
C PHE A 115 6.36 12.18 -22.30
N GLN A 116 6.12 12.90 -23.37
CA GLN A 116 4.79 13.37 -23.77
C GLN A 116 4.10 14.21 -22.66
N GLY A 117 4.83 15.08 -22.00
CA GLY A 117 4.34 15.91 -20.91
C GLY A 117 4.18 15.18 -19.57
N LYS A 118 4.66 13.93 -19.46
CA LYS A 118 4.62 13.12 -18.25
C LYS A 118 6.02 12.88 -17.71
N CYS A 119 6.11 12.75 -16.39
CA CYS A 119 7.38 12.45 -15.74
C CYS A 119 7.68 10.94 -15.85
N LEU A 120 8.80 10.60 -16.50
CA LEU A 120 9.31 9.25 -16.62
C LEU A 120 10.52 9.06 -15.74
N THR A 121 10.50 8.06 -14.87
CA THR A 121 11.62 7.70 -13.99
C THR A 121 12.06 6.27 -14.23
N VAL A 122 13.35 6.01 -14.01
CA VAL A 122 13.92 4.66 -14.04
C VAL A 122 14.62 4.39 -12.72
N THR A 123 14.36 3.22 -12.16
CA THR A 123 14.99 2.74 -10.92
C THR A 123 15.66 1.39 -11.14
N ARG A 124 16.60 1.02 -10.26
CA ARG A 124 17.08 -0.36 -10.24
C ARG A 124 15.97 -1.29 -9.75
N HIS A 125 15.85 -2.44 -10.38
CA HIS A 125 14.97 -3.49 -9.90
C HIS A 125 15.45 -3.97 -8.51
N ILE A 126 14.54 -4.06 -7.56
CA ILE A 126 14.81 -4.63 -6.23
C ILE A 126 14.67 -6.15 -6.32
N GLU A 127 15.70 -6.88 -5.93
CA GLU A 127 15.66 -8.34 -5.85
C GLU A 127 14.72 -8.81 -4.75
N GLY A 128 14.06 -9.94 -4.97
CA GLY A 128 13.13 -10.56 -4.04
C GLY A 128 11.73 -10.66 -4.61
N ALA A 129 10.83 -11.20 -3.80
CA ALA A 129 9.43 -11.40 -4.14
C ALA A 129 8.53 -10.53 -3.26
N GLU A 130 7.42 -10.10 -3.81
CA GLU A 130 6.25 -9.64 -3.08
C GLU A 130 5.55 -10.88 -2.51
N LEU A 131 5.33 -10.90 -1.21
CA LEU A 131 4.70 -12.04 -0.55
C LEU A 131 3.23 -11.72 -0.30
N PRO A 132 2.29 -12.62 -0.62
CA PRO A 132 0.90 -12.48 -0.21
C PRO A 132 0.79 -12.31 1.31
N VAL A 133 -0.24 -11.63 1.77
CA VAL A 133 -0.40 -11.30 3.18
C VAL A 133 -0.42 -12.54 4.09
N ASP A 134 -0.99 -13.65 3.64
CA ASP A 134 -1.06 -14.93 4.35
C ASP A 134 0.30 -15.65 4.45
N SER A 135 1.21 -15.39 3.52
CA SER A 135 2.56 -15.94 3.51
C SER A 135 3.57 -15.17 4.37
N LEU A 136 3.18 -13.99 4.89
CA LEU A 136 4.02 -13.20 5.80
C LEU A 136 4.02 -13.82 7.21
N ASN A 137 5.20 -14.23 7.68
CA ASN A 137 5.41 -14.73 9.05
C ASN A 137 5.84 -13.62 10.02
N SER A 138 5.97 -13.96 11.31
CA SER A 138 6.36 -13.00 12.36
C SER A 138 7.71 -12.33 12.10
N THR A 139 8.67 -13.02 11.49
CA THR A 139 9.99 -12.43 11.14
C THR A 139 9.84 -11.37 10.06
N HIS A 140 9.00 -11.60 9.04
CA HIS A 140 8.70 -10.61 8.01
C HIS A 140 8.04 -9.37 8.60
N LEU A 141 7.03 -9.56 9.47
CA LEU A 141 6.30 -8.47 10.11
C LEU A 141 7.18 -7.66 11.05
N ASN A 142 8.04 -8.31 11.82
CA ASN A 142 9.03 -7.63 12.67
C ASN A 142 9.99 -6.79 11.83
N ALA A 143 10.52 -7.34 10.74
CA ALA A 143 11.39 -6.59 9.82
C ALA A 143 10.67 -5.39 9.18
N LEU A 144 9.37 -5.52 8.87
CA LEU A 144 8.55 -4.41 8.35
C LEU A 144 8.33 -3.32 9.41
N GLY A 145 8.00 -3.69 10.64
CA GLY A 145 7.87 -2.75 11.75
C GLY A 145 9.16 -1.97 11.98
N HIS A 146 10.29 -2.67 12.03
CA HIS A 146 11.61 -2.04 12.16
C HIS A 146 11.92 -1.09 10.98
N ALA A 147 11.63 -1.48 9.75
CA ALA A 147 11.85 -0.64 8.58
C ALA A 147 10.95 0.61 8.60
N LEU A 148 9.69 0.48 9.01
CA LEU A 148 8.77 1.61 9.15
C LEU A 148 9.23 2.61 10.21
N ALA A 149 9.68 2.12 11.37
CA ALA A 149 10.27 2.97 12.40
C ALA A 149 11.53 3.70 11.91
N ASN A 150 12.39 3.00 11.15
CA ASN A 150 13.57 3.60 10.54
C ASN A 150 13.20 4.68 9.51
N LEU A 151 12.19 4.46 8.66
CA LEU A 151 11.64 5.48 7.76
C LEU A 151 11.24 6.75 8.54
N HIS A 152 10.50 6.59 9.63
CA HIS A 152 10.03 7.68 10.47
C HIS A 152 11.20 8.45 11.13
N LEU A 153 12.25 7.76 11.56
CA LEU A 153 13.43 8.39 12.15
C LEU A 153 14.24 9.18 11.10
N ILE A 154 14.51 8.57 9.95
CA ILE A 154 15.19 9.22 8.83
C ILE A 154 14.39 10.42 8.33
N GLY A 155 13.08 10.28 8.25
CA GLY A 155 12.15 11.32 7.80
C GLY A 155 12.17 12.60 8.65
N ARG A 156 12.67 12.55 9.91
CA ARG A 156 12.86 13.75 10.74
C ARG A 156 13.85 14.75 10.12
N SER A 157 14.87 14.26 9.43
CA SER A 157 15.89 15.09 8.78
C SER A 157 15.44 15.64 7.42
N TYR A 158 14.37 15.10 6.83
CA TYR A 158 13.82 15.60 5.57
C TYR A 158 13.01 16.87 5.81
N LYS A 159 13.53 18.02 5.32
CA LYS A 159 12.96 19.34 5.62
C LYS A 159 11.98 19.84 4.56
N LYS A 160 11.96 19.24 3.36
CA LYS A 160 11.05 19.63 2.30
C LYS A 160 9.60 19.23 2.66
N GLY A 161 8.65 20.10 2.38
CA GLY A 161 7.23 19.81 2.54
C GLY A 161 6.75 18.84 1.46
N ILE A 162 5.98 17.84 1.86
CA ILE A 162 5.16 17.02 0.96
C ILE A 162 3.77 17.03 1.56
N ASP A 163 2.81 17.57 0.79
CA ASP A 163 1.44 17.72 1.25
C ASP A 163 0.75 16.37 1.47
N ASN A 164 0.00 16.29 2.56
CA ASN A 164 -0.81 15.11 2.86
C ASN A 164 -2.15 15.16 2.12
N ARG A 165 -2.19 14.57 0.93
CA ARG A 165 -3.41 14.45 0.12
C ARG A 165 -4.46 13.48 0.69
N PHE A 166 -4.10 12.72 1.72
CA PHE A 166 -4.97 11.75 2.41
C PHE A 166 -5.21 12.11 3.87
N GLY A 167 -4.86 13.34 4.29
CA GLY A 167 -5.20 13.83 5.62
C GLY A 167 -6.71 13.95 5.82
N TYR A 168 -7.18 13.96 7.07
CA TYR A 168 -8.60 13.91 7.43
C TYR A 168 -9.46 14.90 6.63
N ASN A 169 -9.12 16.18 6.60
CA ASN A 169 -9.89 17.20 5.88
C ASN A 169 -9.98 16.93 4.37
N ARG A 170 -8.93 16.35 3.78
CA ARG A 170 -8.92 15.97 2.36
C ARG A 170 -9.84 14.77 2.11
N ILE A 171 -9.85 13.79 3.00
CA ILE A 171 -10.75 12.63 2.91
C ILE A 171 -12.20 13.06 3.12
N VAL A 172 -12.49 13.99 4.03
CA VAL A 172 -13.82 14.60 4.17
C VAL A 172 -14.27 15.24 2.85
N ALA A 173 -13.40 16.00 2.18
CA ALA A 173 -13.75 16.63 0.90
C ALA A 173 -14.04 15.58 -0.17
N ILE A 174 -13.18 14.53 -0.28
CA ILE A 174 -13.41 13.41 -1.20
C ILE A 174 -14.72 12.70 -0.89
N TYR A 175 -15.01 12.46 0.38
CA TYR A 175 -16.24 11.78 0.78
C TYR A 175 -17.50 12.58 0.41
N ARG A 176 -17.47 13.91 0.55
CA ARG A 176 -18.60 14.76 0.15
C ARG A 176 -18.93 14.63 -1.34
N GLU A 177 -17.93 14.44 -2.19
CA GLU A 177 -18.10 14.18 -3.63
C GLU A 177 -18.67 12.78 -3.87
N VAL A 178 -18.06 11.77 -3.26
CA VAL A 178 -18.44 10.34 -3.34
C VAL A 178 -19.88 10.15 -2.87
N ARG A 179 -20.25 10.72 -1.72
CA ARG A 179 -21.56 10.59 -1.10
C ARG A 179 -22.70 10.99 -2.04
N ARG A 180 -22.50 12.01 -2.88
CA ARG A 180 -23.51 12.49 -3.85
C ARG A 180 -23.73 11.53 -5.01
N GLN A 181 -22.77 10.68 -5.30
CA GLN A 181 -22.75 9.76 -6.45
C GLN A 181 -23.14 8.33 -6.06
N LEU A 182 -23.19 8.02 -4.76
CA LEU A 182 -23.51 6.68 -4.31
C LEU A 182 -24.98 6.32 -4.57
N PRO A 183 -25.24 5.15 -5.17
CA PRO A 183 -26.61 4.70 -5.45
C PRO A 183 -27.37 4.38 -4.17
N SER A 184 -28.70 4.43 -4.26
CA SER A 184 -29.62 4.29 -3.12
C SER A 184 -29.48 2.95 -2.37
N HIS A 185 -29.06 1.89 -3.03
CA HIS A 185 -28.88 0.57 -2.38
C HIS A 185 -27.68 0.56 -1.40
N LEU A 186 -26.78 1.56 -1.47
CA LEU A 186 -25.66 1.73 -0.52
C LEU A 186 -25.97 2.69 0.65
N LYS A 187 -27.23 3.03 0.87
CA LYS A 187 -27.68 3.90 1.94
C LYS A 187 -27.13 3.55 3.33
N ASN A 188 -27.06 2.24 3.64
CA ASN A 188 -26.54 1.77 4.91
C ASN A 188 -25.04 2.06 5.07
N ILE A 189 -24.27 1.95 3.98
CA ILE A 189 -22.84 2.29 3.96
C ILE A 189 -22.70 3.81 4.18
N VAL A 190 -23.47 4.62 3.47
CA VAL A 190 -23.44 6.09 3.63
C VAL A 190 -23.68 6.47 5.09
N ARG A 191 -24.71 5.90 5.75
CA ARG A 191 -25.01 6.18 7.15
C ARG A 191 -23.84 5.83 8.08
N VAL A 192 -23.23 4.65 7.88
CA VAL A 192 -22.05 4.23 8.67
C VAL A 192 -20.88 5.19 8.48
N LEU A 193 -20.64 5.64 7.23
CA LEU A 193 -19.56 6.59 6.94
C LEU A 193 -19.86 7.98 7.53
N ASP A 194 -21.10 8.48 7.43
CA ASP A 194 -21.52 9.75 8.04
C ASP A 194 -21.28 9.74 9.56
N ASP A 195 -21.71 8.67 10.25
CA ASP A 195 -21.50 8.49 11.69
C ASP A 195 -20.00 8.44 12.03
N GLU A 196 -19.20 7.76 11.19
CA GLU A 196 -17.77 7.60 11.43
C GLU A 196 -17.00 8.91 11.24
N PHE A 197 -17.34 9.70 10.23
CA PHE A 197 -16.76 11.04 10.06
C PHE A 197 -17.07 11.94 11.24
N SER A 198 -18.32 11.94 11.71
CA SER A 198 -18.72 12.72 12.90
C SER A 198 -17.98 12.31 14.16
N TYR A 199 -17.78 10.99 14.35
CA TYR A 199 -17.01 10.48 15.47
C TYR A 199 -15.55 10.93 15.39
N LEU A 200 -14.88 10.66 14.25
CA LEU A 200 -13.45 10.95 14.10
C LEU A 200 -13.13 12.45 14.12
N GLU A 201 -14.08 13.32 13.72
CA GLU A 201 -13.91 14.79 13.86
C GLU A 201 -13.66 15.19 15.31
N SER A 202 -14.30 14.50 16.26
CA SER A 202 -14.20 14.81 17.69
C SER A 202 -13.02 14.11 18.39
N TYR A 203 -12.56 12.97 17.87
CA TYR A 203 -11.63 12.09 18.58
C TYR A 203 -10.25 11.90 17.93
N LEU A 204 -10.05 12.41 16.69
CA LEU A 204 -8.71 12.39 16.10
C LEU A 204 -7.81 13.46 16.73
N ASP A 205 -6.76 13.02 17.41
CA ASP A 205 -5.76 13.95 17.95
C ASP A 205 -4.82 14.47 16.84
N ASN A 206 -4.72 15.80 16.73
CA ASN A 206 -3.87 16.47 15.78
C ASN A 206 -2.48 16.84 16.32
N ASN A 207 -2.22 16.63 17.62
CA ASN A 207 -0.98 16.99 18.31
C ASN A 207 0.03 15.85 18.37
N LEU A 208 -0.27 14.71 17.77
CA LEU A 208 0.60 13.55 17.72
C LEU A 208 1.87 13.81 16.89
N PRO A 209 2.95 13.06 17.13
CA PRO A 209 4.20 13.17 16.38
C PRO A 209 3.99 13.04 14.88
N LYS A 210 4.54 13.98 14.11
CA LYS A 210 4.47 14.04 12.64
C LYS A 210 5.85 13.93 12.02
N GLY A 211 5.91 13.28 10.87
CA GLY A 211 7.12 13.13 10.08
C GLY A 211 6.79 12.68 8.65
N ILE A 212 7.79 12.20 7.94
CA ILE A 212 7.55 11.52 6.66
C ILE A 212 6.94 10.16 6.96
N ILE A 213 5.83 9.87 6.29
CA ILE A 213 5.12 8.59 6.32
C ILE A 213 5.10 8.00 4.92
N HIS A 214 4.96 6.68 4.82
CA HIS A 214 4.75 5.98 3.56
C HIS A 214 3.30 6.16 3.07
N GLY A 215 2.33 6.02 3.97
CA GLY A 215 0.91 6.22 3.73
C GLY A 215 0.21 5.11 2.96
N ASP A 216 0.95 4.09 2.48
CA ASP A 216 0.42 2.98 1.68
C ASP A 216 1.27 1.71 1.82
N LEU A 217 1.68 1.35 3.06
CA LEU A 217 2.52 0.17 3.31
C LEU A 217 1.69 -1.11 3.26
N PHE A 218 1.59 -1.68 2.07
CA PHE A 218 0.89 -2.93 1.75
C PHE A 218 1.87 -4.03 1.35
N PRO A 219 1.45 -5.32 1.33
CA PRO A 219 2.30 -6.45 0.94
C PRO A 219 2.89 -6.31 -0.47
N ASP A 220 2.13 -5.75 -1.42
CA ASP A 220 2.54 -5.51 -2.81
C ASP A 220 3.58 -4.39 -2.96
N ASN A 221 3.81 -3.59 -1.90
CA ASN A 221 4.82 -2.53 -1.85
C ASN A 221 6.12 -2.96 -1.14
N VAL A 222 6.29 -4.25 -0.85
CA VAL A 222 7.44 -4.75 -0.10
C VAL A 222 8.04 -5.98 -0.75
N LYS A 223 9.37 -6.06 -0.82
CA LYS A 223 10.09 -7.24 -1.33
C LYS A 223 10.93 -7.91 -0.27
N PHE A 224 10.88 -9.25 -0.30
CA PHE A 224 11.66 -10.12 0.56
C PHE A 224 12.51 -11.12 -0.23
N LYS A 225 13.68 -11.45 0.29
CA LYS A 225 14.50 -12.58 -0.15
C LYS A 225 14.70 -13.51 1.06
N GLY A 226 13.95 -14.62 1.09
CA GLY A 226 13.72 -15.35 2.32
C GLY A 226 13.12 -14.43 3.37
N ASN A 227 13.59 -14.47 4.60
CA ASN A 227 13.09 -13.60 5.68
C ASN A 227 13.67 -12.17 5.67
N ARG A 228 14.58 -11.85 4.75
CA ARG A 228 15.22 -10.54 4.69
C ARG A 228 14.42 -9.58 3.83
N LEU A 229 14.00 -8.45 4.40
CA LEU A 229 13.44 -7.32 3.66
C LEU A 229 14.53 -6.74 2.74
N THR A 230 14.22 -6.66 1.45
CA THR A 230 15.14 -6.15 0.42
C THR A 230 14.78 -4.77 -0.07
N GLY A 231 13.51 -4.38 0.04
CA GLY A 231 13.10 -3.03 -0.28
C GLY A 231 11.64 -2.74 -0.08
N ILE A 232 11.37 -1.45 0.15
CA ILE A 232 10.04 -0.84 0.16
C ILE A 232 9.91 0.01 -1.10
N MET A 233 8.77 -0.11 -1.77
CA MET A 233 8.47 0.52 -3.06
C MET A 233 7.25 1.43 -2.92
N ASP A 234 6.93 2.13 -3.99
CA ASP A 234 5.72 2.94 -4.14
C ASP A 234 5.53 4.02 -3.07
N PHE A 235 6.42 5.02 -3.12
CA PHE A 235 6.35 6.21 -2.26
C PHE A 235 5.37 7.28 -2.77
N GLU A 236 4.42 6.92 -3.62
CA GLU A 236 3.47 7.88 -4.20
C GLU A 236 2.56 8.54 -3.17
N ALA A 237 2.19 7.81 -2.13
CA ALA A 237 1.37 8.32 -1.04
C ALA A 237 2.20 8.98 0.07
N ALA A 238 3.54 8.92 -0.04
CA ALA A 238 4.42 9.46 0.99
C ALA A 238 4.22 10.97 1.16
N CYS A 239 4.13 11.39 2.41
CA CYS A 239 3.83 12.77 2.76
C CYS A 239 4.26 13.08 4.20
N ARG A 240 4.06 14.33 4.64
CA ARG A 240 4.17 14.66 6.06
C ARG A 240 2.85 14.37 6.76
N GLY A 241 2.83 13.35 7.61
CA GLY A 241 1.65 12.88 8.34
C GLY A 241 1.96 12.46 9.77
N LYS A 242 0.93 12.02 10.51
CA LYS A 242 1.07 11.42 11.84
C LYS A 242 1.76 10.05 11.71
N LEU A 243 2.81 9.83 12.49
CA LEU A 243 3.58 8.58 12.42
C LEU A 243 2.74 7.37 12.83
N ILE A 244 1.88 7.56 13.82
CA ILE A 244 0.98 6.51 14.30
C ILE A 244 -0.08 6.12 13.23
N TYR A 245 -0.52 7.06 12.38
CA TYR A 245 -1.39 6.77 11.24
C TYR A 245 -0.75 5.80 10.24
N ASP A 246 0.55 5.97 9.97
CA ASP A 246 1.27 5.10 9.04
C ASP A 246 1.38 3.67 9.59
N LEU A 247 1.64 3.56 10.90
CA LEU A 247 1.63 2.27 11.59
C LEU A 247 0.24 1.64 11.60
N ALA A 248 -0.82 2.43 11.81
CA ALA A 248 -2.21 1.97 11.72
C ALA A 248 -2.56 1.46 10.31
N THR A 249 -2.06 2.14 9.28
CA THR A 249 -2.21 1.68 7.89
C THR A 249 -1.54 0.32 7.67
N ALA A 250 -0.31 0.16 8.16
CA ALA A 250 0.40 -1.12 8.08
C ALA A 250 -0.33 -2.24 8.84
N VAL A 251 -0.86 -1.96 10.04
CA VAL A 251 -1.66 -2.94 10.82
C VAL A 251 -2.90 -3.36 10.03
N ASN A 252 -3.66 -2.41 9.49
CA ASN A 252 -4.85 -2.72 8.68
C ASN A 252 -4.51 -3.57 7.43
N ALA A 253 -3.36 -3.32 6.80
CA ALA A 253 -2.97 -4.03 5.59
C ALA A 253 -2.35 -5.42 5.87
N LEU A 254 -1.62 -5.56 6.98
CA LEU A 254 -0.74 -6.71 7.23
C LEU A 254 -1.25 -7.64 8.35
N CYS A 255 -2.05 -7.12 9.28
CA CYS A 255 -2.46 -7.88 10.46
C CYS A 255 -3.92 -8.35 10.41
N PHE A 256 -4.66 -8.03 9.34
CA PHE A 256 -6.02 -8.50 9.12
C PHE A 256 -6.02 -9.71 8.18
N LEU A 257 -6.47 -10.85 8.68
CA LEU A 257 -6.50 -12.11 7.94
C LEU A 257 -7.68 -12.96 8.43
N GLU A 258 -8.36 -13.68 7.53
CA GLU A 258 -9.53 -14.52 7.88
C GLU A 258 -10.62 -13.70 8.61
N ASP A 259 -10.94 -12.53 8.09
CA ASP A 259 -11.96 -11.60 8.61
C ASP A 259 -11.76 -11.14 10.06
N ARG A 260 -10.53 -11.15 10.57
CA ARG A 260 -10.19 -10.71 11.93
C ARG A 260 -8.78 -10.12 12.02
N TYR A 261 -8.56 -9.30 13.03
CA TYR A 261 -7.21 -8.88 13.41
C TYR A 261 -6.50 -10.02 14.14
N ARG A 262 -5.30 -10.32 13.66
CA ARG A 262 -4.43 -11.37 14.20
C ARG A 262 -3.44 -10.75 15.17
N ILE A 263 -3.61 -11.07 16.45
CA ILE A 263 -2.81 -10.52 17.54
C ILE A 263 -1.32 -10.88 17.41
N ASP A 264 -1.03 -12.14 17.05
CA ASP A 264 0.33 -12.60 16.81
C ASP A 264 1.06 -11.78 15.74
N ARG A 265 0.35 -11.36 14.69
CA ARG A 265 0.88 -10.53 13.62
C ARG A 265 1.07 -9.08 14.09
N PHE A 266 0.10 -8.56 14.81
CA PHE A 266 0.16 -7.24 15.40
C PHE A 266 1.37 -7.11 16.34
N GLU A 267 1.51 -8.05 17.31
CA GLU A 267 2.65 -8.07 18.24
C GLU A 267 4.00 -8.10 17.50
N ALA A 268 4.13 -8.93 16.44
CA ALA A 268 5.36 -9.01 15.67
C ALA A 268 5.70 -7.68 14.98
N LEU A 269 4.71 -7.04 14.34
CA LEU A 269 4.90 -5.75 13.64
C LEU A 269 5.27 -4.64 14.62
N ILE A 270 4.52 -4.51 15.72
CA ILE A 270 4.75 -3.49 16.75
C ILE A 270 6.09 -3.70 17.46
N SER A 271 6.41 -4.93 17.83
CA SER A 271 7.70 -5.24 18.45
C SER A 271 8.87 -4.81 17.56
N GLY A 272 8.78 -5.07 16.24
CA GLY A 272 9.79 -4.58 15.29
C GLY A 272 9.88 -3.05 15.25
N TYR A 273 8.75 -2.37 15.26
CA TYR A 273 8.68 -0.90 15.24
C TYR A 273 9.29 -0.29 16.52
N GLU A 274 8.92 -0.80 17.67
CA GLU A 274 9.34 -0.26 18.98
C GLU A 274 10.81 -0.50 19.29
N THR A 275 11.50 -1.42 18.60
CA THR A 275 12.95 -1.57 18.73
C THR A 275 13.72 -0.28 18.40
N LEU A 276 13.21 0.56 17.51
CA LEU A 276 13.83 1.82 17.10
C LEU A 276 13.07 3.05 17.60
N ARG A 277 11.75 2.96 17.67
CA ARG A 277 10.88 4.08 18.02
C ARG A 277 9.75 3.61 18.94
N PRO A 278 9.95 3.63 20.25
CA PRO A 278 8.88 3.38 21.21
C PRO A 278 7.72 4.36 21.01
N LEU A 279 6.49 3.87 21.12
CA LEU A 279 5.29 4.68 21.08
C LEU A 279 5.06 5.36 22.44
N SER A 280 4.68 6.63 22.39
CA SER A 280 4.25 7.37 23.57
C SER A 280 2.83 6.98 24.00
N LEU A 281 2.46 7.23 25.27
CA LEU A 281 1.09 7.00 25.73
C LEU A 281 0.03 7.70 24.88
N PRO A 282 0.17 9.00 24.49
CA PRO A 282 -0.78 9.63 23.59
C PRO A 282 -0.92 8.95 22.22
N GLU A 283 0.16 8.35 21.71
CA GLU A 283 0.08 7.57 20.45
C GLU A 283 -0.70 6.28 20.67
N TRP A 284 -0.48 5.57 21.77
CA TRP A 284 -1.26 4.38 22.11
C TRP A 284 -2.74 4.70 22.31
N ASP A 285 -3.06 5.76 23.05
CA ASP A 285 -4.46 6.19 23.29
C ASP A 285 -5.18 6.55 21.98
N SER A 286 -4.45 7.12 21.01
CA SER A 286 -5.01 7.52 19.72
C SER A 286 -5.04 6.40 18.70
N PHE A 287 -4.33 5.30 18.91
CA PHE A 287 -4.14 4.26 17.91
C PHE A 287 -5.46 3.62 17.42
N PRO A 288 -6.45 3.31 18.27
CA PRO A 288 -7.75 2.81 17.80
C PRO A 288 -8.43 3.76 16.80
N ASN A 289 -8.36 5.06 17.04
CA ASN A 289 -8.94 6.06 16.15
C ASN A 289 -8.15 6.19 14.83
N GLU A 290 -6.84 6.03 14.86
CA GLU A 290 -6.02 6.01 13.65
C GLU A 290 -6.25 4.75 12.80
N LEU A 291 -6.47 3.59 13.42
CA LEU A 291 -6.91 2.38 12.72
C LEU A 291 -8.25 2.59 12.01
N ARG A 292 -9.24 3.17 12.70
CA ARG A 292 -10.53 3.52 12.14
C ARG A 292 -10.40 4.54 11.00
N PHE A 293 -9.60 5.58 11.19
CA PHE A 293 -9.36 6.58 10.15
C PHE A 293 -8.67 5.99 8.92
N SER A 294 -7.67 5.14 9.10
CA SER A 294 -7.03 4.44 7.99
C SER A 294 -8.03 3.56 7.21
N ALA A 295 -8.86 2.77 7.92
CA ALA A 295 -9.89 1.96 7.29
C ALA A 295 -10.93 2.83 6.55
N LEU A 296 -11.37 3.93 7.14
CA LEU A 296 -12.27 4.89 6.52
C LEU A 296 -11.67 5.52 5.25
N ARG A 297 -10.40 5.95 5.31
CA ARG A 297 -9.68 6.53 4.16
C ARG A 297 -9.67 5.56 2.98
N PHE A 298 -9.25 4.32 3.20
CA PHE A 298 -9.19 3.33 2.11
C PHE A 298 -10.57 2.96 1.58
N THR A 299 -11.59 2.88 2.44
CA THR A 299 -12.98 2.70 2.00
C THR A 299 -13.40 3.80 1.04
N VAL A 300 -13.23 5.06 1.44
CA VAL A 300 -13.66 6.23 0.65
C VAL A 300 -12.87 6.36 -0.65
N THR A 301 -11.55 6.21 -0.62
CA THR A 301 -10.73 6.33 -1.83
C THR A 301 -10.99 5.19 -2.81
N ARG A 302 -11.20 3.96 -2.34
CA ARG A 302 -11.55 2.84 -3.20
C ARG A 302 -12.96 2.97 -3.79
N ILE A 303 -13.93 3.53 -3.06
CA ILE A 303 -15.24 3.88 -3.64
C ILE A 303 -15.04 4.87 -4.79
N LYS A 304 -14.29 5.95 -4.56
CA LYS A 304 -14.03 6.98 -5.58
C LYS A 304 -13.32 6.40 -6.81
N ASP A 305 -12.22 5.68 -6.57
CA ASP A 305 -11.27 5.36 -7.63
C ASP A 305 -11.60 4.05 -8.37
N PHE A 306 -12.37 3.16 -7.76
CA PHE A 306 -12.70 1.85 -8.32
C PHE A 306 -14.21 1.62 -8.48
N TYR A 307 -15.00 1.86 -7.44
CA TYR A 307 -16.43 1.57 -7.49
C TYR A 307 -17.19 2.54 -8.41
N LEU A 308 -16.98 3.85 -8.29
CA LEU A 308 -17.67 4.86 -9.09
C LEU A 308 -17.12 4.98 -10.52
N ARG A 309 -15.89 4.52 -10.78
CA ARG A 309 -15.26 4.59 -12.10
C ARG A 309 -15.30 3.27 -12.88
N GLN A 310 -16.01 2.26 -12.42
CA GLN A 310 -16.08 0.93 -13.06
C GLN A 310 -16.51 0.96 -14.54
N ALA A 311 -17.25 1.97 -14.97
CA ALA A 311 -17.77 2.05 -16.33
C ALA A 311 -16.72 2.45 -17.39
N ASP A 312 -15.60 3.07 -16.98
CA ASP A 312 -14.67 3.72 -17.93
C ASP A 312 -13.33 2.99 -18.10
N ASP A 313 -12.99 1.99 -17.28
CA ASP A 313 -11.61 1.51 -17.26
C ASP A 313 -11.48 0.00 -17.02
N SER A 314 -11.70 -0.78 -18.08
CA SER A 314 -11.49 -2.25 -18.10
C SER A 314 -10.04 -2.68 -17.86
N GLN A 315 -9.10 -1.73 -17.76
CA GLN A 315 -7.67 -1.98 -17.65
C GLN A 315 -7.12 -1.89 -16.21
N ARG A 316 -7.91 -1.36 -15.25
CA ARG A 316 -7.46 -1.20 -13.86
C ARG A 316 -7.61 -2.46 -13.02
N ILE A 317 -6.64 -2.71 -12.13
CA ILE A 317 -6.80 -3.70 -11.07
C ILE A 317 -7.86 -3.18 -10.09
N TYR A 318 -9.00 -3.85 -10.03
CA TYR A 318 -10.08 -3.50 -9.11
C TYR A 318 -9.69 -3.83 -7.67
N LYS A 319 -9.75 -2.83 -6.79
CA LYS A 319 -9.58 -3.00 -5.33
C LYS A 319 -10.94 -2.75 -4.66
N ASP A 320 -11.53 -3.81 -4.10
CA ASP A 320 -12.85 -3.72 -3.46
C ASP A 320 -12.77 -2.84 -2.19
N PHE A 321 -13.66 -1.86 -2.12
CA PHE A 321 -13.77 -1.00 -0.94
C PHE A 321 -14.29 -1.77 0.28
N LYS A 322 -15.04 -2.86 0.07
CA LYS A 322 -15.62 -3.67 1.15
C LYS A 322 -14.55 -4.22 2.08
N GLU A 323 -13.38 -4.57 1.56
CA GLU A 323 -12.28 -5.04 2.40
C GLU A 323 -11.97 -4.11 3.58
N PHE A 324 -11.91 -2.80 3.33
CA PHE A 324 -11.63 -1.81 4.38
C PHE A 324 -12.89 -1.36 5.12
N TYR A 325 -14.04 -1.40 4.47
CA TYR A 325 -15.32 -1.16 5.12
C TYR A 325 -15.61 -2.22 6.19
N ASP A 326 -15.34 -3.50 5.91
CA ASP A 326 -15.53 -4.59 6.87
C ASP A 326 -14.57 -4.47 8.06
N ARG A 327 -13.30 -4.10 7.81
CA ARG A 327 -12.33 -3.75 8.88
C ARG A 327 -12.86 -2.60 9.74
N LEU A 328 -13.39 -1.55 9.11
CA LEU A 328 -14.00 -0.42 9.83
C LEU A 328 -15.16 -0.86 10.70
N LEU A 329 -16.05 -1.73 10.19
CA LEU A 329 -17.18 -2.26 10.97
C LEU A 329 -16.71 -3.05 12.19
N ILE A 330 -15.66 -3.83 12.07
CA ILE A 330 -15.06 -4.58 13.18
C ILE A 330 -14.50 -3.61 14.22
N LEU A 331 -13.68 -2.64 13.80
CA LEU A 331 -13.08 -1.63 14.69
C LEU A 331 -14.13 -0.78 15.42
N ARG A 332 -15.32 -0.57 14.84
CA ARG A 332 -16.43 0.16 15.48
C ARG A 332 -17.16 -0.66 16.54
N ARG A 333 -17.16 -1.99 16.41
CA ARG A 333 -17.93 -2.91 17.30
C ARG A 333 -17.17 -3.29 18.56
N GLU A 334 -15.86 -3.21 18.55
CA GLU A 334 -15.02 -3.69 19.62
C GLU A 334 -14.95 -2.70 20.78
N LYS A 335 -15.98 -2.71 21.63
CA LYS A 335 -15.96 -2.04 22.94
C LYS A 335 -15.46 -2.93 24.08
N SER A 336 -15.20 -4.23 23.83
CA SER A 336 -14.77 -5.13 24.90
C SER A 336 -14.09 -6.38 24.34
N GLY A 337 -12.81 -6.55 24.63
CA GLY A 337 -12.06 -7.79 24.47
C GLY A 337 -11.35 -8.00 23.13
N GLY A 338 -11.19 -6.96 22.32
CA GLY A 338 -10.51 -7.02 21.04
C GLY A 338 -9.18 -6.27 21.01
N MET A 339 -8.99 -5.51 19.94
CA MET A 339 -7.75 -4.74 19.70
C MET A 339 -7.47 -3.69 20.79
N GLU A 340 -8.51 -3.09 21.40
CA GLU A 340 -8.35 -2.09 22.47
C GLU A 340 -7.66 -2.69 23.71
N ASP A 341 -8.03 -3.90 24.12
CA ASP A 341 -7.40 -4.58 25.26
C ASP A 341 -5.93 -4.92 24.96
N VAL A 342 -5.63 -5.28 23.70
CA VAL A 342 -4.24 -5.53 23.26
C VAL A 342 -3.42 -4.25 23.29
N LEU A 343 -3.97 -3.18 22.75
CA LEU A 343 -3.31 -1.87 22.71
C LEU A 343 -3.04 -1.35 24.13
N LEU A 344 -4.03 -1.48 25.03
CA LEU A 344 -3.89 -1.10 26.43
C LEU A 344 -2.82 -1.95 27.14
N ALA A 345 -2.84 -3.27 26.94
CA ALA A 345 -1.85 -4.15 27.52
C ALA A 345 -0.42 -3.83 27.06
N MET A 346 -0.24 -3.56 25.78
CA MET A 346 1.07 -3.17 25.25
C MET A 346 1.53 -1.80 25.75
N ALA A 347 0.63 -0.81 25.81
CA ALA A 347 0.93 0.53 26.32
C ALA A 347 1.36 0.53 27.80
N THR A 348 0.80 -0.39 28.59
CA THR A 348 1.09 -0.49 30.03
C THR A 348 2.19 -1.51 30.37
N GLY A 349 2.78 -2.18 29.37
CA GLY A 349 3.73 -3.28 29.59
C GLY A 349 3.10 -4.53 30.22
N TYR A 350 1.77 -4.61 30.22
CA TYR A 350 1.04 -5.74 30.76
C TYR A 350 1.10 -6.93 29.78
N ASP A 351 1.41 -8.14 30.29
CA ASP A 351 1.42 -9.35 29.47
C ASP A 351 -0.03 -9.78 29.12
N TYR A 352 -0.49 -9.36 27.96
CA TYR A 352 -1.82 -9.65 27.43
C TYR A 352 -2.14 -11.17 27.41
N ARG A 353 -1.12 -12.02 27.22
CA ARG A 353 -1.31 -13.49 27.24
C ARG A 353 -1.77 -14.00 28.61
N LYS A 354 -1.37 -13.32 29.69
CA LYS A 354 -1.89 -13.61 31.04
C LYS A 354 -3.34 -13.17 31.18
N TYR A 355 -3.71 -12.03 30.58
CA TYR A 355 -5.08 -11.54 30.59
C TYR A 355 -6.04 -12.47 29.86
N GLN A 356 -5.68 -13.01 28.69
CA GLN A 356 -6.50 -13.97 27.94
C GLN A 356 -6.74 -15.28 28.72
N LYS A 357 -5.74 -15.75 29.48
CA LYS A 357 -5.85 -16.96 30.32
C LYS A 357 -6.71 -16.75 31.57
N SER A 358 -6.94 -15.51 31.98
CA SER A 358 -7.76 -15.16 33.16
C SER A 358 -9.23 -14.86 32.82
N LYS A 359 -9.61 -14.79 31.55
CA LYS A 359 -11.01 -14.62 31.14
C LYS A 359 -11.77 -15.94 31.40
N PRO A 360 -12.89 -15.93 32.14
CA PRO A 360 -13.72 -17.11 32.26
C PRO A 360 -14.22 -17.52 30.86
N SER A 361 -14.05 -18.80 30.53
CA SER A 361 -14.65 -19.42 29.35
C SER A 361 -16.15 -19.19 29.35
N LYS A 362 -16.65 -18.45 28.34
CA LYS A 362 -18.09 -18.29 28.11
C LYS A 362 -18.67 -19.52 27.46
#